data_dc372fd17abead9eaafd51067c67ca22
#
_entry.id   dc372fd17abead9eaafd51067c67ca22
#
_cell.length_a   1.000
_cell.length_b   1.000
_cell.length_c   1.000
_cell.angle_alpha   90.00
_cell.angle_beta   90.00
_cell.angle_gamma   90.00
#
_symmetry.space_group_name_H-M   'P 1'
#
loop_
_entity.id
_entity.type
_entity.pdbx_description
1 polymer ?
#
loop_
_entity_poly.entity_id
_entity_poly.type
_entity_poly.pdbx_seq_one_letter_code
_entity_poly.pdbx_strand_id
1 'polypeptide(L)'
;MAHEHLHFKEDIEAEHTHSSQVRVSIALLGTLAGGMLLLSSSVSNLFYGVGSFNSTALAMVAAILLGAPIVWHAAKSILHGESHMDELVALAIIACFVTAGQGGKPPAENYITAGVIAFFMLLSELIESRTALGARASIESLIKLTPTRAQLLKEDGSEEEVKVSALKPGDIIRVRPGDNVSADGEIVNGLSSINEATITGESLPVDKVPGMQVFAGTNNLTGVLDIKVTKAGKDTTLGKVQSLIIQAEQTKIPMMRIIDQYVKWYTPTILMVAFIVWFLTRDFNRAISILVISCPCALILATPTAMVAAISASARLGILIKNVADLEIAGRMTSMV
;
A
#
# COMPACT_ATOMS: atom_id res chain seq x y z
N MET A 1 -25.40 6.60 20.26
CA MET A 1 -25.20 5.66 19.13
C MET A 1 -24.28 6.20 18.03
N ALA A 2 -24.32 7.46 17.60
CA ALA A 2 -23.37 7.97 16.60
C ALA A 2 -21.93 8.22 17.13
N HIS A 3 -21.76 8.44 18.42
CA HIS A 3 -20.46 8.69 19.06
C HIS A 3 -19.61 7.42 19.25
N GLU A 4 -20.21 6.27 19.46
CA GLU A 4 -19.49 4.99 19.61
C GLU A 4 -18.91 4.47 18.28
N HIS A 5 -19.60 4.72 17.16
CA HIS A 5 -19.11 4.29 15.85
C HIS A 5 -17.87 5.05 15.35
N LEU A 6 -17.62 6.27 15.84
CA LEU A 6 -16.43 7.06 15.46
C LEU A 6 -15.16 6.62 16.21
N HIS A 7 -15.30 6.30 17.50
CA HIS A 7 -14.20 5.74 18.30
C HIS A 7 -13.76 4.37 17.77
N PHE A 8 -14.72 3.54 17.40
CA PHE A 8 -14.45 2.22 16.83
C PHE A 8 -13.71 2.28 15.48
N LYS A 9 -13.85 3.35 14.73
CA LYS A 9 -13.19 3.52 13.44
C LYS A 9 -11.76 4.06 13.55
N GLU A 10 -11.49 4.96 14.47
CA GLU A 10 -10.13 5.46 14.77
C GLU A 10 -9.26 4.37 15.42
N ASP A 11 -9.84 3.57 16.32
CA ASP A 11 -9.16 2.43 16.93
C ASP A 11 -8.90 1.31 15.88
N ILE A 12 -9.82 1.10 14.93
CA ILE A 12 -9.63 0.16 13.83
C ILE A 12 -8.54 0.65 12.86
N GLU A 13 -8.46 1.94 12.53
CA GLU A 13 -7.43 2.47 11.62
C GLU A 13 -6.02 2.43 12.28
N ALA A 14 -5.92 2.73 13.56
CA ALA A 14 -4.66 2.58 14.33
C ALA A 14 -4.27 1.10 14.50
N GLU A 15 -5.23 0.21 14.73
CA GLU A 15 -5.03 -1.22 14.83
C GLU A 15 -4.69 -1.84 13.46
N HIS A 16 -5.26 -1.33 12.36
CA HIS A 16 -4.93 -1.75 11.00
C HIS A 16 -3.51 -1.35 10.57
N THR A 17 -3.02 -0.17 10.94
CA THR A 17 -1.63 0.24 10.64
C THR A 17 -0.61 -0.55 11.46
N HIS A 18 -0.89 -0.80 12.73
CA HIS A 18 0.00 -1.63 13.57
C HIS A 18 -0.03 -3.10 13.14
N SER A 19 -1.21 -3.64 12.78
CA SER A 19 -1.37 -5.01 12.31
C SER A 19 -0.76 -5.24 10.93
N SER A 20 -0.75 -4.25 10.04
CA SER A 20 -0.12 -4.35 8.72
C SER A 20 1.42 -4.38 8.82
N GLN A 21 2.02 -3.57 9.68
CA GLN A 21 3.47 -3.61 9.92
C GLN A 21 3.93 -4.92 10.55
N VAL A 22 3.17 -5.46 11.50
CA VAL A 22 3.46 -6.75 12.12
C VAL A 22 3.33 -7.89 11.11
N ARG A 23 2.30 -7.88 10.25
CA ARG A 23 2.12 -8.88 9.20
C ARG A 23 3.27 -8.88 8.18
N VAL A 24 3.71 -7.70 7.74
CA VAL A 24 4.86 -7.57 6.81
C VAL A 24 6.14 -8.10 7.47
N SER A 25 6.35 -7.84 8.75
CA SER A 25 7.52 -8.33 9.48
C SER A 25 7.50 -9.86 9.64
N ILE A 26 6.34 -10.46 9.90
CA ILE A 26 6.19 -11.93 9.99
C ILE A 26 6.38 -12.58 8.62
N ALA A 27 5.84 -11.99 7.55
CA ALA A 27 6.03 -12.47 6.20
C ALA A 27 7.51 -12.43 5.79
N LEU A 28 8.23 -11.35 6.13
CA LEU A 28 9.66 -11.22 5.90
C LEU A 28 10.47 -12.31 6.62
N LEU A 29 10.19 -12.55 7.90
CA LEU A 29 10.85 -13.59 8.68
C LEU A 29 10.56 -14.97 8.10
N GLY A 30 9.32 -15.26 7.71
CA GLY A 30 8.92 -16.52 7.07
C GLY A 30 9.63 -16.74 5.73
N THR A 31 9.70 -15.72 4.89
CA THR A 31 10.39 -15.79 3.59
C THR A 31 11.88 -16.01 3.75
N LEU A 32 12.54 -15.29 4.68
CA LEU A 32 13.97 -15.48 4.96
C LEU A 32 14.26 -16.87 5.55
N ALA A 33 13.44 -17.33 6.49
CA ALA A 33 13.59 -18.67 7.07
C ALA A 33 13.42 -19.77 6.02
N GLY A 34 12.40 -19.65 5.17
CA GLY A 34 12.19 -20.57 4.04
C GLY A 34 13.34 -20.57 3.06
N GLY A 35 13.87 -19.37 2.72
CA GLY A 35 15.06 -19.23 1.86
C GLY A 35 16.30 -19.88 2.46
N MET A 36 16.53 -19.71 3.76
CA MET A 36 17.64 -20.40 4.45
C MET A 36 17.50 -21.92 4.43
N LEU A 37 16.28 -22.43 4.61
CA LEU A 37 16.03 -23.87 4.52
C LEU A 37 16.29 -24.43 3.10
N LEU A 38 15.90 -23.66 2.05
CA LEU A 38 16.21 -24.03 0.66
C LEU A 38 17.71 -24.04 0.39
N LEU A 39 18.44 -23.03 0.84
CA LEU A 39 19.90 -22.99 0.73
C LEU A 39 20.54 -24.16 1.48
N SER A 40 20.09 -24.45 2.69
CA SER A 40 20.56 -25.58 3.48
C SER A 40 20.28 -26.94 2.80
N SER A 41 19.10 -27.08 2.17
CA SER A 41 18.77 -28.25 1.39
C SER A 41 19.68 -28.39 0.16
N SER A 42 19.94 -27.30 -0.56
CA SER A 42 20.83 -27.28 -1.73
C SER A 42 22.28 -27.62 -1.36
N VAL A 43 22.76 -27.09 -0.25
CA VAL A 43 24.09 -27.39 0.29
C VAL A 43 24.15 -28.86 0.74
N SER A 44 23.11 -29.38 1.41
CA SER A 44 23.03 -30.78 1.79
C SER A 44 23.05 -31.72 0.58
N ASN A 45 22.39 -31.33 -0.54
CA ASN A 45 22.46 -32.08 -1.80
C ASN A 45 23.90 -32.16 -2.37
N LEU A 46 24.68 -31.08 -2.21
CA LEU A 46 26.05 -31.02 -2.69
C LEU A 46 27.00 -31.95 -1.90
N PHE A 47 26.80 -32.04 -0.57
CA PHE A 47 27.68 -32.83 0.31
C PHE A 47 27.27 -34.29 0.49
N TYR A 48 25.96 -34.57 0.55
CA TYR A 48 25.43 -35.90 0.86
C TYR A 48 24.79 -36.60 -0.35
N GLY A 49 24.80 -35.95 -1.53
CA GLY A 49 24.19 -36.44 -2.74
C GLY A 49 22.71 -36.07 -2.88
N VAL A 50 22.26 -36.02 -4.11
CA VAL A 50 20.89 -35.64 -4.48
C VAL A 50 19.92 -36.72 -3.99
N GLY A 51 18.90 -36.33 -3.20
CA GLY A 51 17.88 -37.25 -2.68
C GLY A 51 18.18 -37.85 -1.33
N SER A 52 19.20 -37.36 -0.58
CA SER A 52 19.38 -37.74 0.81
C SER A 52 18.12 -37.40 1.63
N PHE A 53 17.82 -38.19 2.65
CA PHE A 53 16.64 -38.00 3.50
C PHE A 53 16.61 -36.56 4.09
N ASN A 54 17.76 -36.06 4.53
CA ASN A 54 17.88 -34.75 5.15
C ASN A 54 17.62 -33.64 4.12
N SER A 55 18.15 -33.72 2.90
CA SER A 55 17.92 -32.71 1.87
C SER A 55 16.46 -32.68 1.40
N THR A 56 15.88 -33.87 1.25
CA THR A 56 14.46 -34.00 0.85
C THR A 56 13.52 -33.43 1.92
N ALA A 57 13.76 -33.72 3.19
CA ALA A 57 12.97 -33.21 4.30
C ALA A 57 13.06 -31.67 4.42
N LEU A 58 14.30 -31.11 4.32
CA LEU A 58 14.49 -29.66 4.36
C LEU A 58 13.82 -28.97 3.19
N ALA A 59 13.93 -29.52 1.95
CA ALA A 59 13.26 -28.96 0.78
C ALA A 59 11.74 -28.99 0.91
N MET A 60 11.19 -30.09 1.41
CA MET A 60 9.74 -30.26 1.61
C MET A 60 9.21 -29.26 2.64
N VAL A 61 9.88 -29.10 3.80
CA VAL A 61 9.50 -28.14 4.83
C VAL A 61 9.57 -26.72 4.30
N ALA A 62 10.64 -26.38 3.58
CA ALA A 62 10.77 -25.06 2.96
C ALA A 62 9.66 -24.78 1.94
N ALA A 63 9.37 -25.75 1.06
CA ALA A 63 8.32 -25.63 0.05
C ALA A 63 6.92 -25.48 0.67
N ILE A 64 6.64 -26.17 1.78
CA ILE A 64 5.37 -26.02 2.51
C ILE A 64 5.32 -24.65 3.20
N LEU A 65 6.37 -24.25 3.89
CA LEU A 65 6.42 -22.97 4.61
C LEU A 65 6.19 -21.78 3.67
N LEU A 66 6.83 -21.80 2.50
CA LEU A 66 6.76 -20.74 1.52
C LEU A 66 5.51 -20.86 0.62
N GLY A 67 5.12 -22.06 0.25
CA GLY A 67 4.01 -22.31 -0.69
C GLY A 67 2.63 -22.25 -0.04
N ALA A 68 2.50 -22.64 1.22
CA ALA A 68 1.20 -22.70 1.90
C ALA A 68 0.44 -21.35 1.89
N PRO A 69 1.05 -20.20 2.19
CA PRO A 69 0.33 -18.92 2.14
C PRO A 69 -0.15 -18.59 0.71
N ILE A 70 0.65 -18.88 -0.32
CA ILE A 70 0.29 -18.63 -1.72
C ILE A 70 -0.90 -19.49 -2.14
N VAL A 71 -0.84 -20.80 -1.85
CA VAL A 71 -1.92 -21.74 -2.17
C VAL A 71 -3.20 -21.37 -1.41
N TRP A 72 -3.09 -20.97 -0.15
CA TRP A 72 -4.25 -20.55 0.65
C TRP A 72 -4.90 -19.31 0.09
N HIS A 73 -4.08 -18.31 -0.29
CA HIS A 73 -4.57 -17.06 -0.88
C HIS A 73 -5.25 -17.30 -2.22
N ALA A 74 -4.63 -18.09 -3.11
CA ALA A 74 -5.20 -18.47 -4.38
C ALA A 74 -6.52 -19.25 -4.24
N ALA A 75 -6.59 -20.22 -3.32
CA ALA A 75 -7.82 -20.96 -3.05
C ALA A 75 -8.96 -20.06 -2.57
N LYS A 76 -8.66 -19.09 -1.71
CA LYS A 76 -9.64 -18.13 -1.23
C LYS A 76 -10.13 -17.21 -2.35
N SER A 77 -9.25 -16.74 -3.24
CA SER A 77 -9.60 -15.88 -4.40
C SER A 77 -10.54 -16.63 -5.36
N ILE A 78 -10.23 -17.87 -5.68
CA ILE A 78 -11.09 -18.71 -6.54
C ILE A 78 -12.49 -18.86 -5.94
N LEU A 79 -12.60 -19.10 -4.63
CA LEU A 79 -13.88 -19.25 -3.94
C LEU A 79 -14.73 -17.95 -3.97
N HIS A 80 -14.10 -16.79 -4.05
CA HIS A 80 -14.79 -15.49 -4.15
C HIS A 80 -15.04 -15.04 -5.61
N GLY A 81 -14.59 -15.85 -6.60
CA GLY A 81 -14.78 -15.53 -8.02
C GLY A 81 -13.90 -14.39 -8.53
N GLU A 82 -12.87 -14.02 -7.76
CA GLU A 82 -11.85 -13.05 -8.15
C GLU A 82 -10.70 -13.81 -8.78
N SER A 83 -10.43 -13.59 -10.06
CA SER A 83 -9.29 -14.22 -10.75
C SER A 83 -8.05 -13.36 -10.54
N HIS A 84 -7.08 -13.91 -9.82
CA HIS A 84 -5.76 -13.33 -9.60
C HIS A 84 -4.69 -14.21 -10.27
N MET A 85 -3.54 -13.62 -10.59
CA MET A 85 -2.45 -14.35 -11.26
C MET A 85 -1.72 -15.34 -10.35
N ASP A 86 -1.89 -15.20 -9.04
CA ASP A 86 -1.32 -16.09 -8.03
C ASP A 86 -1.83 -17.53 -8.19
N GLU A 87 -2.97 -17.72 -8.87
CA GLU A 87 -3.55 -19.03 -9.16
C GLU A 87 -2.64 -19.90 -10.01
N LEU A 88 -1.96 -19.33 -11.01
CA LEU A 88 -1.03 -20.08 -11.87
C LEU A 88 0.20 -20.55 -11.10
N VAL A 89 0.70 -19.69 -10.20
CA VAL A 89 1.85 -20.04 -9.34
C VAL A 89 1.47 -21.07 -8.30
N ALA A 90 0.29 -20.92 -7.67
CA ALA A 90 -0.24 -21.92 -6.74
C ALA A 90 -0.42 -23.29 -7.40
N LEU A 91 -0.95 -23.31 -8.63
CA LEU A 91 -1.10 -24.53 -9.42
C LEU A 91 0.25 -25.17 -9.74
N ALA A 92 1.27 -24.36 -10.11
CA ALA A 92 2.62 -24.85 -10.36
C ALA A 92 3.26 -25.46 -9.11
N ILE A 93 3.08 -24.83 -7.93
CA ILE A 93 3.55 -25.36 -6.65
C ILE A 93 2.88 -26.72 -6.36
N ILE A 94 1.55 -26.80 -6.47
CA ILE A 94 0.80 -28.04 -6.26
C ILE A 94 1.27 -29.12 -7.24
N ALA A 95 1.46 -28.79 -8.52
CA ALA A 95 1.94 -29.71 -9.53
C ALA A 95 3.34 -30.27 -9.19
N CYS A 96 4.26 -29.44 -8.64
CA CYS A 96 5.56 -29.89 -8.15
C CYS A 96 5.42 -30.94 -7.03
N PHE A 97 4.46 -30.75 -6.10
CA PHE A 97 4.22 -31.73 -5.04
C PHE A 97 3.63 -33.03 -5.57
N VAL A 98 2.67 -32.95 -6.49
CA VAL A 98 2.03 -34.14 -7.10
C VAL A 98 3.01 -34.96 -7.93
N THR A 99 3.96 -34.29 -8.60
CA THR A 99 4.95 -34.96 -9.46
C THR A 99 6.22 -35.36 -8.71
N ALA A 100 6.32 -35.04 -7.41
CA ALA A 100 7.48 -35.40 -6.59
C ALA A 100 7.70 -36.92 -6.56
N GLY A 101 8.90 -37.35 -6.97
CA GLY A 101 9.24 -38.76 -7.05
C GLY A 101 8.73 -39.52 -8.30
N GLN A 102 8.05 -38.83 -9.22
CA GLN A 102 7.65 -39.46 -10.49
C GLN A 102 8.82 -39.44 -11.50
N GLY A 103 8.83 -40.43 -12.40
CA GLY A 103 9.84 -40.51 -13.46
C GLY A 103 11.26 -40.88 -13.01
N GLY A 104 11.42 -41.48 -11.83
CA GLY A 104 12.72 -41.91 -11.30
C GLY A 104 13.62 -40.81 -10.80
N LYS A 105 13.12 -39.57 -10.73
CA LYS A 105 13.84 -38.42 -10.13
C LYS A 105 13.65 -38.36 -8.62
N PRO A 106 14.67 -37.95 -7.86
CA PRO A 106 14.52 -37.80 -6.42
C PRO A 106 13.49 -36.69 -6.11
N PRO A 107 12.57 -36.92 -5.15
CA PRO A 107 11.51 -35.96 -4.79
C PRO A 107 12.05 -34.58 -4.39
N ALA A 108 13.29 -34.54 -3.89
CA ALA A 108 13.98 -33.31 -3.47
C ALA A 108 14.03 -32.25 -4.58
N GLU A 109 14.23 -32.64 -5.84
CA GLU A 109 14.31 -31.70 -6.97
C GLU A 109 13.00 -30.92 -7.14
N ASN A 110 11.87 -31.61 -7.07
CA ASN A 110 10.55 -30.99 -7.24
C ASN A 110 10.19 -30.10 -6.04
N TYR A 111 10.56 -30.50 -4.82
CA TYR A 111 10.35 -29.68 -3.62
C TYR A 111 11.23 -28.42 -3.63
N ILE A 112 12.50 -28.53 -4.05
CA ILE A 112 13.36 -27.37 -4.23
C ILE A 112 12.76 -26.42 -5.28
N THR A 113 12.30 -26.96 -6.41
CA THR A 113 11.65 -26.15 -7.46
C THR A 113 10.42 -25.41 -6.93
N ALA A 114 9.52 -26.11 -6.22
CA ALA A 114 8.36 -25.50 -5.60
C ALA A 114 8.73 -24.39 -4.60
N GLY A 115 9.73 -24.67 -3.76
CA GLY A 115 10.23 -23.72 -2.78
C GLY A 115 10.87 -22.47 -3.41
N VAL A 116 11.67 -22.65 -4.47
CA VAL A 116 12.30 -21.53 -5.20
C VAL A 116 11.24 -20.65 -5.86
N ILE A 117 10.24 -21.25 -6.51
CA ILE A 117 9.12 -20.50 -7.11
C ILE A 117 8.40 -19.69 -6.02
N ALA A 118 8.03 -20.33 -4.91
CA ALA A 118 7.34 -19.68 -3.81
C ALA A 118 8.19 -18.58 -3.15
N PHE A 119 9.51 -18.81 -3.00
CA PHE A 119 10.44 -17.82 -2.43
C PHE A 119 10.50 -16.55 -3.29
N PHE A 120 10.71 -16.68 -4.60
CA PHE A 120 10.78 -15.52 -5.48
C PHE A 120 9.44 -14.78 -5.59
N MET A 121 8.32 -15.50 -5.54
CA MET A 121 6.99 -14.90 -5.52
C MET A 121 6.78 -14.05 -4.25
N LEU A 122 7.04 -14.61 -3.07
CA LEU A 122 6.91 -13.90 -1.80
C LEU A 122 7.91 -12.74 -1.69
N LEU A 123 9.12 -12.90 -2.22
CA LEU A 123 10.12 -11.83 -2.25
C LEU A 123 9.63 -10.67 -3.13
N SER A 124 9.06 -10.96 -4.29
CA SER A 124 8.48 -9.97 -5.19
C SER A 124 7.35 -9.20 -4.51
N GLU A 125 6.41 -9.90 -3.87
CA GLU A 125 5.30 -9.31 -3.12
C GLU A 125 5.79 -8.43 -1.95
N LEU A 126 6.86 -8.85 -1.28
CA LEU A 126 7.47 -8.09 -0.20
C LEU A 126 8.11 -6.79 -0.70
N ILE A 127 8.83 -6.81 -1.83
CA ILE A 127 9.42 -5.62 -2.45
C ILE A 127 8.31 -4.66 -2.87
N GLU A 128 7.23 -5.17 -3.45
CA GLU A 128 6.07 -4.38 -3.83
C GLU A 128 5.41 -3.70 -2.63
N SER A 129 5.10 -4.45 -1.59
CA SER A 129 4.45 -3.93 -0.38
C SER A 129 5.31 -2.84 0.28
N ARG A 130 6.64 -3.00 0.28
CA ARG A 130 7.57 -1.99 0.80
C ARG A 130 7.59 -0.73 -0.06
N THR A 131 7.56 -0.87 -1.37
CA THR A 131 7.55 0.27 -2.31
C THR A 131 6.23 1.04 -2.18
N ALA A 132 5.10 0.34 -2.11
CA ALA A 132 3.79 0.94 -1.90
C ALA A 132 3.67 1.67 -0.55
N LEU A 133 4.21 1.10 0.54
CA LEU A 133 4.25 1.72 1.87
C LEU A 133 5.11 2.99 1.89
N GLY A 134 6.25 2.99 1.21
CA GLY A 134 7.12 4.17 1.12
C GLY A 134 6.45 5.37 0.45
N ALA A 135 5.62 5.12 -0.54
CA ALA A 135 4.87 6.17 -1.22
C ALA A 135 3.67 6.67 -0.40
N ARG A 136 2.97 5.77 0.29
CA ARG A 136 1.89 6.13 1.24
C ARG A 136 2.41 6.96 2.41
N ALA A 137 3.61 6.69 2.93
CA ALA A 137 4.20 7.45 4.02
C ALA A 137 4.38 8.94 3.68
N SER A 138 4.63 9.29 2.41
CA SER A 138 4.72 10.68 1.97
C SER A 138 3.35 11.38 1.98
N ILE A 139 2.27 10.66 1.68
CA ILE A 139 0.89 11.16 1.76
C ILE A 139 0.45 11.25 3.24
N GLU A 140 0.81 10.25 4.05
CA GLU A 140 0.51 10.21 5.49
C GLU A 140 1.19 11.35 6.26
N SER A 141 2.38 11.79 5.82
CA SER A 141 3.04 12.96 6.40
C SER A 141 2.24 14.25 6.22
N LEU A 142 1.52 14.42 5.10
CA LEU A 142 0.60 15.53 4.88
C LEU A 142 -0.66 15.42 5.76
N ILE A 143 -1.13 14.21 6.04
CA ILE A 143 -2.28 13.97 6.93
C ILE A 143 -1.94 14.30 8.38
N LYS A 144 -0.72 14.00 8.83
CA LYS A 144 -0.23 14.28 10.19
C LYS A 144 -0.06 15.76 10.52
N LEU A 145 -0.12 16.64 9.53
CA LEU A 145 -0.05 18.10 9.75
C LEU A 145 -1.32 18.69 10.35
N THR A 146 -2.45 17.99 10.28
CA THR A 146 -3.70 18.46 10.89
C THR A 146 -3.74 18.02 12.35
N PRO A 147 -3.83 18.95 13.32
CA PRO A 147 -4.01 18.59 14.71
C PRO A 147 -5.30 17.80 14.90
N THR A 148 -5.27 16.82 15.79
CA THR A 148 -6.47 16.06 16.19
C THR A 148 -7.27 16.75 17.27
N ARG A 149 -6.65 17.76 17.96
CA ARG A 149 -7.23 18.52 19.07
C ARG A 149 -7.09 20.01 18.82
N ALA A 150 -7.98 20.79 19.42
CA ALA A 150 -8.01 22.25 19.37
C ALA A 150 -8.32 22.82 20.73
N GLN A 151 -7.84 24.04 21.01
CA GLN A 151 -8.19 24.80 22.21
C GLN A 151 -9.42 25.66 21.91
N LEU A 152 -10.58 25.24 22.36
CA LEU A 152 -11.84 25.99 22.24
C LEU A 152 -11.86 27.09 23.28
N LEU A 153 -12.08 28.34 22.86
CA LEU A 153 -12.27 29.48 23.73
C LEU A 153 -13.77 29.66 24.00
N LYS A 154 -14.18 29.50 25.26
CA LYS A 154 -15.57 29.70 25.70
C LYS A 154 -15.89 31.18 25.91
N GLU A 155 -17.17 31.50 25.98
CA GLU A 155 -17.65 32.88 26.24
C GLU A 155 -17.18 33.45 27.57
N ASP A 156 -16.92 32.59 28.55
CA ASP A 156 -16.37 32.96 29.86
C ASP A 156 -14.84 33.23 29.85
N GLY A 157 -14.18 33.09 28.68
CA GLY A 157 -12.74 33.24 28.51
C GLY A 157 -11.94 32.00 28.92
N SER A 158 -12.58 30.92 29.36
CA SER A 158 -11.89 29.67 29.65
C SER A 158 -11.54 28.89 28.36
N GLU A 159 -10.43 28.16 28.42
CA GLU A 159 -9.99 27.30 27.34
C GLU A 159 -10.32 25.83 27.65
N GLU A 160 -10.85 25.14 26.69
CA GLU A 160 -11.12 23.70 26.77
C GLU A 160 -10.51 22.98 25.59
N GLU A 161 -9.74 21.90 25.86
CA GLU A 161 -9.21 21.04 24.81
C GLU A 161 -10.31 20.12 24.26
N VAL A 162 -10.64 20.31 22.98
CA VAL A 162 -11.67 19.53 22.28
C VAL A 162 -11.10 18.80 21.08
N LYS A 163 -11.75 17.71 20.66
CA LYS A 163 -11.41 17.08 19.39
C LYS A 163 -11.83 17.98 18.22
N VAL A 164 -10.98 18.08 17.18
CA VAL A 164 -11.28 18.87 15.97
C VAL A 164 -12.58 18.44 15.30
N SER A 165 -12.95 17.15 15.42
CA SER A 165 -14.22 16.62 14.92
C SER A 165 -15.46 17.14 15.67
N ALA A 166 -15.30 17.71 16.87
CA ALA A 166 -16.39 18.28 17.65
C ALA A 166 -16.61 19.78 17.37
N LEU A 167 -15.65 20.44 16.71
CA LEU A 167 -15.74 21.86 16.36
C LEU A 167 -16.89 22.13 15.38
N LYS A 168 -17.58 23.24 15.60
CA LYS A 168 -18.67 23.71 14.74
C LYS A 168 -18.31 25.06 14.11
N PRO A 169 -18.84 25.37 12.93
CA PRO A 169 -18.76 26.72 12.39
C PRO A 169 -19.33 27.74 13.40
N GLY A 170 -18.55 28.79 13.66
CA GLY A 170 -18.87 29.82 14.66
C GLY A 170 -18.11 29.69 15.98
N ASP A 171 -17.57 28.54 16.32
CA ASP A 171 -16.71 28.35 17.50
C ASP A 171 -15.45 29.22 17.38
N ILE A 172 -14.90 29.64 18.52
CA ILE A 172 -13.63 30.37 18.56
C ILE A 172 -12.55 29.43 19.11
N ILE A 173 -11.47 29.26 18.37
CA ILE A 173 -10.31 28.48 18.79
C ILE A 173 -9.12 29.38 19.02
N ARG A 174 -8.31 29.07 20.04
CA ARG A 174 -7.04 29.75 20.34
C ARG A 174 -5.87 28.94 19.83
N VAL A 175 -4.98 29.60 19.06
CA VAL A 175 -3.78 28.97 18.49
C VAL A 175 -2.57 29.76 18.98
N ARG A 176 -1.67 29.07 19.70
CA ARG A 176 -0.46 29.65 20.27
C ARG A 176 0.72 29.56 19.29
N PRO A 177 1.79 30.37 19.51
CA PRO A 177 3.03 30.22 18.73
C PRO A 177 3.58 28.79 18.82
N GLY A 178 3.92 28.23 17.64
CA GLY A 178 4.37 26.85 17.49
C GLY A 178 3.26 25.83 17.23
N ASP A 179 1.99 26.19 17.46
CA ASP A 179 0.86 25.30 17.21
C ASP A 179 0.44 25.33 15.74
N ASN A 180 -0.10 24.21 15.27
CA ASN A 180 -0.77 24.15 13.98
C ASN A 180 -2.23 24.59 14.11
N VAL A 181 -2.72 25.33 13.14
CA VAL A 181 -4.12 25.73 13.03
C VAL A 181 -4.99 24.49 12.81
N SER A 182 -6.03 24.32 13.65
CA SER A 182 -6.83 23.09 13.70
C SER A 182 -8.04 23.09 12.75
N ALA A 183 -8.48 24.27 12.29
CA ALA A 183 -9.66 24.44 11.44
C ALA A 183 -9.48 25.65 10.50
N ASP A 184 -10.20 25.66 9.38
CA ASP A 184 -10.26 26.88 8.54
C ASP A 184 -11.13 27.93 9.25
N GLY A 185 -10.66 29.18 9.26
CA GLY A 185 -11.37 30.24 9.96
C GLY A 185 -10.90 31.64 9.60
N GLU A 186 -11.48 32.62 10.29
CA GLU A 186 -11.14 34.02 10.21
C GLU A 186 -10.58 34.50 11.56
N ILE A 187 -9.50 35.25 11.55
CA ILE A 187 -8.91 35.79 12.78
C ILE A 187 -9.83 36.84 13.34
N VAL A 188 -10.23 36.68 14.59
CA VAL A 188 -11.05 37.62 15.35
C VAL A 188 -10.16 38.54 16.18
N ASN A 189 -9.07 38.00 16.75
CA ASN A 189 -8.18 38.72 17.62
C ASN A 189 -6.75 38.17 17.51
N GLY A 190 -5.76 39.06 17.69
CA GLY A 190 -4.34 38.71 17.63
C GLY A 190 -3.66 39.13 16.33
N LEU A 191 -2.34 39.09 16.35
CA LEU A 191 -1.45 39.37 15.22
C LEU A 191 -0.37 38.29 15.22
N SER A 192 -0.11 37.67 14.07
CA SER A 192 0.94 36.67 13.95
C SER A 192 1.41 36.48 12.51
N SER A 193 2.61 35.94 12.36
CA SER A 193 3.09 35.40 11.08
C SER A 193 2.76 33.93 11.01
N ILE A 194 2.14 33.48 9.92
CA ILE A 194 1.74 32.08 9.69
C ILE A 194 2.54 31.50 8.52
N ASN A 195 3.07 30.30 8.70
CA ASN A 195 3.67 29.54 7.62
C ASN A 195 2.56 28.75 6.92
N GLU A 196 2.22 29.17 5.71
CA GLU A 196 1.18 28.58 4.86
C GLU A 196 1.76 27.65 3.77
N ALA A 197 3.05 27.31 3.83
CA ALA A 197 3.74 26.49 2.81
C ALA A 197 3.06 25.14 2.53
N THR A 198 2.40 24.57 3.53
CA THR A 198 1.64 23.31 3.42
C THR A 198 0.40 23.41 2.52
N ILE A 199 -0.13 24.62 2.33
CA ILE A 199 -1.36 24.85 1.55
C ILE A 199 -1.05 25.62 0.26
N THR A 200 -0.23 26.67 0.34
CA THR A 200 0.08 27.54 -0.80
C THR A 200 1.33 27.13 -1.57
N GLY A 201 2.21 26.34 -0.93
CA GLY A 201 3.54 26.00 -1.47
C GLY A 201 4.58 27.12 -1.29
N GLU A 202 4.21 28.30 -0.79
CA GLU A 202 5.11 29.44 -0.58
C GLU A 202 5.80 29.31 0.79
N SER A 203 7.13 29.29 0.79
CA SER A 203 7.93 29.09 2.01
C SER A 203 8.04 30.34 2.91
N LEU A 204 7.67 31.52 2.41
CA LEU A 204 7.73 32.77 3.19
C LEU A 204 6.50 32.86 4.10
N PRO A 205 6.69 33.09 5.41
CA PRO A 205 5.58 33.34 6.32
C PRO A 205 4.79 34.60 5.93
N VAL A 206 3.48 34.52 6.12
CA VAL A 206 2.55 35.61 5.82
C VAL A 206 2.06 36.25 7.13
N ASP A 207 2.19 37.57 7.23
CA ASP A 207 1.64 38.29 8.37
C ASP A 207 0.13 38.33 8.30
N LYS A 208 -0.52 37.96 9.39
CA LYS A 208 -1.97 37.85 9.52
C LYS A 208 -2.48 38.78 10.60
N VAL A 209 -3.56 39.46 10.25
CA VAL A 209 -4.25 40.42 11.12
C VAL A 209 -5.75 40.03 11.24
N PRO A 210 -6.49 40.61 12.21
CA PRO A 210 -7.93 40.38 12.34
C PRO A 210 -8.68 40.63 11.03
N GLY A 211 -9.63 39.78 10.69
CA GLY A 211 -10.37 39.77 9.42
C GLY A 211 -9.74 38.94 8.31
N MET A 212 -8.51 38.43 8.49
CA MET A 212 -7.86 37.60 7.48
C MET A 212 -8.19 36.11 7.71
N GLN A 213 -8.23 35.36 6.60
CA GLN A 213 -8.44 33.92 6.62
C GLN A 213 -7.17 33.16 6.97
N VAL A 214 -7.36 32.03 7.67
CA VAL A 214 -6.34 31.04 8.00
C VAL A 214 -6.84 29.65 7.68
N PHE A 215 -5.94 28.72 7.41
CA PHE A 215 -6.26 27.39 6.95
C PHE A 215 -5.74 26.31 7.91
N ALA A 216 -6.50 25.24 8.06
CA ALA A 216 -6.10 24.07 8.85
C ALA A 216 -4.78 23.48 8.33
N GLY A 217 -3.90 23.08 9.25
CA GLY A 217 -2.59 22.49 8.91
C GLY A 217 -1.49 23.51 8.64
N THR A 218 -1.76 24.83 8.72
CA THR A 218 -0.74 25.88 8.70
C THR A 218 -0.15 26.08 10.09
N ASN A 219 1.10 26.55 10.18
CA ASN A 219 1.80 26.70 11.46
C ASN A 219 1.85 28.17 11.90
N ASN A 220 1.40 28.43 13.13
CA ASN A 220 1.45 29.75 13.75
C ASN A 220 2.84 30.01 14.37
N LEU A 221 3.51 31.10 14.02
CA LEU A 221 4.92 31.29 14.38
C LEU A 221 5.13 32.23 15.58
N THR A 222 4.43 33.37 15.64
CA THR A 222 4.86 34.47 16.53
C THR A 222 3.87 34.88 17.61
N GLY A 223 2.59 35.03 17.28
CA GLY A 223 1.58 35.58 18.19
C GLY A 223 0.49 34.61 18.56
N VAL A 224 -0.32 34.94 19.57
CA VAL A 224 -1.53 34.20 19.88
C VAL A 224 -2.66 34.69 18.99
N LEU A 225 -3.38 33.76 18.38
CA LEU A 225 -4.51 34.05 17.50
C LEU A 225 -5.80 33.44 18.07
N ASP A 226 -6.86 34.22 18.08
CA ASP A 226 -8.22 33.76 18.30
C ASP A 226 -8.91 33.71 16.92
N ILE A 227 -9.31 32.49 16.50
CA ILE A 227 -9.80 32.19 15.17
C ILE A 227 -11.26 31.71 15.26
N LYS A 228 -12.15 32.39 14.55
CA LYS A 228 -13.54 31.96 14.41
C LYS A 228 -13.61 30.89 13.32
N VAL A 229 -14.00 29.69 13.69
CA VAL A 229 -14.08 28.54 12.80
C VAL A 229 -15.13 28.77 11.72
N THR A 230 -14.76 28.60 10.47
CA THR A 230 -15.67 28.61 9.30
C THR A 230 -15.91 27.20 8.79
N LYS A 231 -14.85 26.34 8.80
CA LYS A 231 -14.94 24.92 8.39
C LYS A 231 -14.05 24.09 9.32
N ALA A 232 -14.53 22.91 9.68
CA ALA A 232 -13.79 21.97 10.55
C ALA A 232 -13.72 20.56 9.93
N GLY A 233 -12.71 19.79 10.33
CA GLY A 233 -12.55 18.39 9.94
C GLY A 233 -12.46 18.18 8.42
N LYS A 234 -13.34 17.36 7.86
CA LYS A 234 -13.33 17.00 6.43
C LYS A 234 -13.72 18.15 5.50
N ASP A 235 -14.41 19.16 6.01
CA ASP A 235 -14.87 20.30 5.21
C ASP A 235 -13.79 21.37 5.04
N THR A 236 -12.68 21.30 5.80
CA THR A 236 -11.53 22.18 5.64
C THR A 236 -10.88 22.01 4.26
N THR A 237 -10.13 23.00 3.84
CA THR A 237 -9.35 22.97 2.58
C THR A 237 -8.44 21.76 2.53
N LEU A 238 -7.69 21.49 3.61
CA LEU A 238 -6.82 20.32 3.72
C LEU A 238 -7.61 19.01 3.80
N GLY A 239 -8.74 18.98 4.51
CA GLY A 239 -9.63 17.82 4.59
C GLY A 239 -10.23 17.41 3.24
N LYS A 240 -10.57 18.39 2.40
CA LYS A 240 -11.02 18.14 1.01
C LYS A 240 -9.90 17.58 0.16
N VAL A 241 -8.69 18.11 0.28
CA VAL A 241 -7.51 17.57 -0.41
C VAL A 241 -7.26 16.12 -0.01
N GLN A 242 -7.30 15.80 1.29
CA GLN A 242 -7.17 14.43 1.80
C GLN A 242 -8.25 13.50 1.23
N SER A 243 -9.52 13.94 1.23
CA SER A 243 -10.61 13.11 0.69
C SER A 243 -10.47 12.88 -0.82
N LEU A 244 -9.98 13.87 -1.58
CA LEU A 244 -9.69 13.72 -3.01
C LEU A 244 -8.55 12.74 -3.27
N ILE A 245 -7.49 12.77 -2.44
CA ILE A 245 -6.37 11.82 -2.54
C ILE A 245 -6.86 10.40 -2.27
N ILE A 246 -7.63 10.18 -1.20
CA ILE A 246 -8.21 8.87 -0.85
C ILE A 246 -9.13 8.37 -1.96
N GLN A 247 -9.95 9.25 -2.54
CA GLN A 247 -10.84 8.91 -3.65
C GLN A 247 -10.04 8.57 -4.93
N ALA A 248 -8.94 9.27 -5.20
CA ALA A 248 -8.04 8.99 -6.30
C ALA A 248 -7.34 7.62 -6.15
N GLU A 249 -6.92 7.25 -4.93
CA GLU A 249 -6.37 5.91 -4.63
C GLU A 249 -7.37 4.78 -4.92
N GLN A 250 -8.66 5.02 -4.66
CA GLN A 250 -9.71 4.03 -4.91
C GLN A 250 -10.15 3.95 -6.38
N THR A 251 -9.79 4.95 -7.19
CA THR A 251 -10.16 4.97 -8.60
C THR A 251 -9.21 4.09 -9.40
N LYS A 252 -9.70 2.94 -9.89
CA LYS A 252 -8.92 2.08 -10.79
C LYS A 252 -8.50 2.85 -12.04
N ILE A 253 -7.20 2.95 -12.27
CA ILE A 253 -6.60 3.60 -13.44
C ILE A 253 -7.07 2.87 -14.71
N PRO A 254 -7.36 3.58 -15.83
CA PRO A 254 -7.81 2.95 -17.07
C PRO A 254 -6.91 1.81 -17.56
N MET A 255 -5.60 1.96 -17.41
CA MET A 255 -4.61 0.92 -17.74
C MET A 255 -4.82 -0.35 -16.91
N MET A 256 -5.15 -0.24 -15.61
CA MET A 256 -5.42 -1.42 -14.77
C MET A 256 -6.67 -2.18 -15.22
N ARG A 257 -7.68 -1.49 -15.76
CA ARG A 257 -8.87 -2.17 -16.32
C ARG A 257 -8.51 -3.00 -17.55
N ILE A 258 -7.60 -2.51 -18.38
CA ILE A 258 -7.11 -3.23 -19.57
C ILE A 258 -6.34 -4.46 -19.11
N ILE A 259 -5.48 -4.33 -18.11
CA ILE A 259 -4.72 -5.45 -17.52
C ILE A 259 -5.68 -6.48 -16.93
N ASP A 260 -6.66 -6.08 -16.11
CA ASP A 260 -7.67 -6.97 -15.52
C ASP A 260 -8.46 -7.74 -16.62
N GLN A 261 -8.79 -7.07 -17.72
CA GLN A 261 -9.50 -7.70 -18.85
C GLN A 261 -8.60 -8.67 -19.59
N TYR A 262 -7.31 -8.34 -19.78
CA TYR A 262 -6.33 -9.22 -20.40
C TYR A 262 -6.09 -10.48 -19.58
N VAL A 263 -5.97 -10.34 -18.26
CA VAL A 263 -5.77 -11.44 -17.30
C VAL A 263 -6.86 -12.50 -17.41
N LYS A 264 -8.12 -12.07 -17.57
CA LYS A 264 -9.26 -13.00 -17.69
C LYS A 264 -9.12 -13.98 -18.87
N TRP A 265 -8.51 -13.56 -19.95
CA TRP A 265 -8.27 -14.39 -21.12
C TRP A 265 -6.90 -15.10 -21.09
N TYR A 266 -5.94 -14.45 -20.47
CA TYR A 266 -4.56 -14.95 -20.38
C TYR A 266 -4.46 -16.23 -19.57
N THR A 267 -5.04 -16.26 -18.37
CA THR A 267 -4.99 -17.41 -17.47
C THR A 267 -5.52 -18.71 -18.12
N PRO A 268 -6.75 -18.76 -18.69
CA PRO A 268 -7.22 -19.97 -19.35
C PRO A 268 -6.43 -20.34 -20.60
N THR A 269 -5.87 -19.33 -21.33
CA THR A 269 -5.01 -19.60 -22.49
C THR A 269 -3.72 -20.30 -22.09
N ILE A 270 -3.05 -19.84 -21.02
CA ILE A 270 -1.82 -20.48 -20.53
C ILE A 270 -2.11 -21.88 -19.99
N LEU A 271 -3.20 -22.06 -19.27
CA LEU A 271 -3.62 -23.40 -18.83
C LEU A 271 -3.84 -24.36 -20.01
N MET A 272 -4.46 -23.89 -21.07
CA MET A 272 -4.67 -24.67 -22.30
C MET A 272 -3.33 -25.03 -22.95
N VAL A 273 -2.40 -24.07 -23.07
CA VAL A 273 -1.06 -24.32 -23.64
C VAL A 273 -0.29 -25.32 -22.79
N ALA A 274 -0.29 -25.16 -21.48
CA ALA A 274 0.37 -26.09 -20.55
C ALA A 274 -0.22 -27.49 -20.66
N PHE A 275 -1.55 -27.60 -20.78
CA PHE A 275 -2.23 -28.88 -20.97
C PHE A 275 -1.85 -29.53 -22.32
N ILE A 276 -1.83 -28.80 -23.42
CA ILE A 276 -1.43 -29.29 -24.75
C ILE A 276 0.01 -29.80 -24.70
N VAL A 277 0.93 -29.05 -24.10
CA VAL A 277 2.34 -29.46 -24.00
C VAL A 277 2.48 -30.70 -23.14
N TRP A 278 1.77 -30.78 -22.00
CA TRP A 278 1.75 -32.01 -21.21
C TRP A 278 1.18 -33.21 -21.99
N PHE A 279 0.09 -33.00 -22.72
CA PHE A 279 -0.56 -34.05 -23.47
C PHE A 279 0.37 -34.62 -24.57
N LEU A 280 1.09 -33.72 -25.28
CA LEU A 280 2.00 -34.10 -26.36
C LEU A 280 3.32 -34.70 -25.84
N THR A 281 3.88 -34.14 -24.78
CA THR A 281 5.22 -34.52 -24.28
C THR A 281 5.15 -35.59 -23.18
N ARG A 282 4.01 -35.73 -22.53
CA ARG A 282 3.81 -36.56 -21.32
C ARG A 282 4.76 -36.20 -20.17
N ASP A 283 5.32 -34.99 -20.20
CA ASP A 283 6.27 -34.49 -19.22
C ASP A 283 5.64 -33.33 -18.43
N PHE A 284 5.32 -33.58 -17.18
CA PHE A 284 4.76 -32.58 -16.28
C PHE A 284 5.72 -31.42 -16.00
N ASN A 285 7.04 -31.65 -15.98
CA ASN A 285 8.01 -30.60 -15.71
C ASN A 285 7.97 -29.51 -16.77
N ARG A 286 7.72 -29.88 -18.03
CA ARG A 286 7.57 -28.90 -19.14
C ARG A 286 6.29 -28.06 -18.96
N ALA A 287 5.19 -28.69 -18.54
CA ALA A 287 3.96 -27.96 -18.27
C ALA A 287 4.11 -27.00 -17.08
N ILE A 288 4.76 -27.43 -16.01
CA ILE A 288 5.10 -26.58 -14.85
C ILE A 288 5.96 -25.40 -15.28
N SER A 289 6.99 -25.64 -16.10
CA SER A 289 7.85 -24.58 -16.61
C SER A 289 7.07 -23.52 -17.39
N ILE A 290 6.08 -23.91 -18.19
CA ILE A 290 5.22 -22.98 -18.92
C ILE A 290 4.40 -22.14 -17.92
N LEU A 291 3.79 -22.75 -16.92
CA LEU A 291 3.00 -22.04 -15.91
C LEU A 291 3.84 -20.96 -15.18
N VAL A 292 5.07 -21.32 -14.81
CA VAL A 292 5.98 -20.42 -14.09
C VAL A 292 6.47 -19.28 -14.96
N ILE A 293 6.96 -19.58 -16.20
CA ILE A 293 7.52 -18.57 -17.11
C ILE A 293 6.42 -17.62 -17.60
N SER A 294 5.20 -18.10 -17.70
CA SER A 294 4.08 -17.30 -18.18
C SER A 294 3.45 -16.40 -17.11
N CYS A 295 4.02 -16.32 -15.89
CA CYS A 295 3.53 -15.38 -14.89
C CYS A 295 3.86 -13.93 -15.31
N PRO A 296 2.88 -13.07 -15.61
CA PRO A 296 3.12 -11.67 -15.96
C PRO A 296 3.23 -10.76 -14.73
N CYS A 297 3.67 -11.30 -13.60
CA CYS A 297 3.77 -10.60 -12.30
C CYS A 297 4.47 -9.25 -12.42
N ALA A 298 5.58 -9.19 -13.17
CA ALA A 298 6.34 -7.96 -13.37
C ALA A 298 5.54 -6.86 -14.10
N LEU A 299 4.67 -7.23 -15.04
CA LEU A 299 3.86 -6.25 -15.79
C LEU A 299 2.79 -5.60 -14.90
N ILE A 300 2.19 -6.40 -14.01
CA ILE A 300 1.15 -5.92 -13.10
C ILE A 300 1.72 -5.02 -12.04
N LEU A 301 2.91 -5.34 -11.54
CA LEU A 301 3.60 -4.57 -10.51
C LEU A 301 4.19 -3.26 -11.05
N ALA A 302 4.65 -3.24 -12.29
CA ALA A 302 5.32 -2.08 -12.88
C ALA A 302 4.41 -0.83 -12.92
N THR A 303 3.14 -0.98 -13.24
CA THR A 303 2.21 0.16 -13.41
C THR A 303 1.87 0.83 -12.07
N PRO A 304 1.39 0.13 -11.03
CA PRO A 304 1.10 0.77 -9.73
C PRO A 304 2.35 1.37 -9.10
N THR A 305 3.50 0.69 -9.16
CA THR A 305 4.73 1.19 -8.55
C THR A 305 5.25 2.45 -9.23
N ALA A 306 5.20 2.52 -10.57
CA ALA A 306 5.59 3.70 -11.32
C ALA A 306 4.66 4.91 -11.01
N MET A 307 3.35 4.68 -10.92
CA MET A 307 2.37 5.72 -10.57
C MET A 307 2.57 6.24 -9.15
N VAL A 308 2.77 5.35 -8.19
CA VAL A 308 3.03 5.72 -6.81
C VAL A 308 4.32 6.52 -6.69
N ALA A 309 5.39 6.12 -7.39
CA ALA A 309 6.64 6.87 -7.45
C ALA A 309 6.44 8.27 -8.07
N ALA A 310 5.66 8.39 -9.14
CA ALA A 310 5.37 9.65 -9.80
C ALA A 310 4.55 10.60 -8.91
N ILE A 311 3.51 10.10 -8.21
CA ILE A 311 2.73 10.89 -7.25
C ILE A 311 3.62 11.37 -6.11
N SER A 312 4.46 10.49 -5.55
CA SER A 312 5.38 10.85 -4.46
C SER A 312 6.40 11.91 -4.90
N ALA A 313 6.95 11.80 -6.10
CA ALA A 313 7.87 12.80 -6.66
C ALA A 313 7.17 14.15 -6.87
N SER A 314 5.95 14.15 -7.41
CA SER A 314 5.15 15.37 -7.62
C SER A 314 4.77 16.05 -6.30
N ALA A 315 4.39 15.28 -5.29
CA ALA A 315 4.06 15.79 -3.96
C ALA A 315 5.27 16.46 -3.29
N ARG A 316 6.49 15.92 -3.48
CA ARG A 316 7.73 16.54 -2.98
C ARG A 316 8.05 17.88 -3.67
N LEU A 317 7.58 18.06 -4.89
CA LEU A 317 7.71 19.32 -5.64
C LEU A 317 6.57 20.31 -5.35
N GLY A 318 5.66 20.00 -4.42
CA GLY A 318 4.48 20.83 -4.12
C GLY A 318 3.37 20.73 -5.18
N ILE A 319 3.48 19.80 -6.13
CA ILE A 319 2.48 19.61 -7.18
C ILE A 319 1.43 18.62 -6.69
N LEU A 320 0.21 19.10 -6.50
CA LEU A 320 -0.92 18.28 -6.09
C LEU A 320 -1.63 17.66 -7.31
N ILE A 321 -1.57 16.35 -7.43
CA ILE A 321 -2.23 15.62 -8.52
C ILE A 321 -3.60 15.18 -8.03
N LYS A 322 -4.66 15.75 -8.62
CA LYS A 322 -6.05 15.43 -8.28
C LYS A 322 -6.52 14.09 -8.85
N ASN A 323 -5.96 13.68 -10.00
CA ASN A 323 -6.35 12.45 -10.68
C ASN A 323 -5.11 11.79 -11.28
N VAL A 324 -4.89 10.55 -10.92
CA VAL A 324 -3.71 9.77 -11.36
C VAL A 324 -3.71 9.53 -12.88
N ALA A 325 -4.89 9.45 -13.49
CA ALA A 325 -5.01 9.32 -14.95
C ALA A 325 -4.44 10.53 -15.70
N ASP A 326 -4.47 11.72 -15.10
CA ASP A 326 -3.96 12.95 -15.72
C ASP A 326 -2.42 12.91 -15.83
N LEU A 327 -1.73 12.17 -14.94
CA LEU A 327 -0.29 11.92 -15.03
C LEU A 327 0.10 11.15 -16.29
N GLU A 328 -0.68 10.13 -16.65
CA GLU A 328 -0.46 9.36 -17.88
C GLU A 328 -0.68 10.24 -19.11
N ILE A 329 -1.71 11.08 -19.08
CA ILE A 329 -2.03 12.02 -20.16
C ILE A 329 -0.94 13.11 -20.25
N ALA A 330 -0.46 13.64 -19.11
CA ALA A 330 0.59 14.65 -19.07
C ALA A 330 1.90 14.17 -19.72
N GLY A 331 2.24 12.88 -19.56
CA GLY A 331 3.41 12.29 -20.25
C GLY A 331 3.31 12.25 -21.77
N ARG A 332 2.11 12.40 -22.33
CA ARG A 332 1.85 12.41 -23.78
C ARG A 332 1.66 13.82 -24.35
N MET A 333 1.66 14.85 -23.50
CA MET A 333 1.52 16.25 -23.95
C MET A 333 2.79 16.71 -24.67
N THR A 334 2.64 17.15 -25.91
CA THR A 334 3.72 17.68 -26.74
C THR A 334 3.71 19.21 -26.83
N SER A 335 2.61 19.84 -26.47
CA SER A 335 2.46 21.30 -26.45
C SER A 335 1.43 21.74 -25.42
N MET A 336 1.69 22.86 -24.81
CA MET A 336 0.76 23.58 -23.92
C MET A 336 0.49 24.94 -24.54
N VAL A 337 -0.79 25.32 -24.70
CA VAL A 337 -1.21 26.65 -25.18
C VAL A 337 -1.82 27.42 -24.03
#